data_3f9e18ac0201c3b3501234b19dff7d7b
#
_entry.id   3f9e18ac0201c3b3501234b19dff7d7b
#
_cell.length_a   1.000
_cell.length_b   1.000
_cell.length_c   1.000
_cell.angle_alpha   90.00
_cell.angle_beta   90.00
_cell.angle_gamma   90.00
#
_symmetry.space_group_name_H-M   'P 1'
#
loop_
_entity.id
_entity.type
_entity.pdbx_description
1 polymer ?
#
loop_
_entity_poly.entity_id
_entity_poly.type
_entity_poly.pdbx_seq_one_letter_code
_entity_poly.pdbx_strand_id
1 'polypeptide(L)'
;MEKIVVGIDGSEASKNALRWAVEDARVRGAEVIALHAYEEPMPALDAGPATPLDLPGLVTEFYEGALRLVSDVVDEVVGNAVTVNVAPIAVEETPTKALLDASRDADLLVVGSHGHGLSGLLLGSVSLECAQHAACPVLIHRGSTSQ
;
A
#
# COMPACT_ATOMS: atom_id res chain seq x y z
N MET A 1 -13.83 10.35 13.30
CA MET A 1 -13.96 9.36 12.21
C MET A 1 -12.80 8.40 12.27
N GLU A 2 -13.09 7.13 12.21
CA GLU A 2 -12.03 6.12 12.20
C GLU A 2 -11.27 6.15 10.87
N LYS A 3 -10.02 5.78 10.94
CA LYS A 3 -9.14 5.76 9.77
C LYS A 3 -8.52 4.37 9.63
N ILE A 4 -8.74 3.76 8.47
CA ILE A 4 -8.15 2.46 8.14
C ILE A 4 -7.10 2.69 7.07
N VAL A 5 -5.87 2.25 7.32
CA VAL A 5 -4.79 2.32 6.34
C VAL A 5 -4.58 0.94 5.75
N VAL A 6 -4.49 0.85 4.44
CA VAL A 6 -4.29 -0.42 3.72
C VAL A 6 -3.01 -0.32 2.90
N GLY A 7 -2.13 -1.29 3.07
CA GLY A 7 -0.90 -1.36 2.28
C GLY A 7 -1.18 -1.92 0.89
N ILE A 8 -0.78 -1.20 -0.14
CA ILE A 8 -1.01 -1.56 -1.54
C ILE A 8 0.34 -1.74 -2.24
N ASP A 9 0.54 -2.89 -2.84
CA ASP A 9 1.73 -3.15 -3.67
C ASP A 9 1.38 -3.64 -5.07
N GLY A 10 0.10 -3.59 -5.43
CA GLY A 10 -0.36 -4.05 -6.73
C GLY A 10 -0.65 -5.55 -6.82
N SER A 11 -0.31 -6.32 -5.78
CA SER A 11 -0.59 -7.75 -5.77
C SER A 11 -2.07 -8.02 -5.53
N GLU A 12 -2.52 -9.22 -5.89
CA GLU A 12 -3.90 -9.63 -5.60
C GLU A 12 -4.16 -9.67 -4.09
N ALA A 13 -3.14 -10.03 -3.31
CA ALA A 13 -3.28 -10.03 -1.86
C ALA A 13 -3.60 -8.64 -1.34
N SER A 14 -2.92 -7.61 -1.84
CA SER A 14 -3.19 -6.24 -1.41
C SER A 14 -4.56 -5.75 -1.89
N LYS A 15 -4.99 -6.18 -3.08
CA LYS A 15 -6.32 -5.83 -3.58
C LYS A 15 -7.42 -6.45 -2.72
N ASN A 16 -7.22 -7.71 -2.32
CA ASN A 16 -8.17 -8.39 -1.44
C ASN A 16 -8.20 -7.74 -0.05
N ALA A 17 -7.05 -7.30 0.44
CA ALA A 17 -6.98 -6.55 1.68
C ALA A 17 -7.78 -5.25 1.59
N LEU A 18 -7.67 -4.55 0.46
CA LEU A 18 -8.43 -3.33 0.24
C LEU A 18 -9.93 -3.60 0.17
N ARG A 19 -10.33 -4.68 -0.50
CA ARG A 19 -11.75 -5.07 -0.56
C ARG A 19 -12.32 -5.29 0.83
N TRP A 20 -11.57 -5.99 1.68
CA TRP A 20 -11.99 -6.22 3.05
C TRP A 20 -12.12 -4.90 3.82
N ALA A 21 -11.12 -4.04 3.68
CA ALA A 21 -11.09 -2.77 4.40
C ALA A 21 -12.24 -1.84 4.00
N VAL A 22 -12.56 -1.80 2.72
CA VAL A 22 -13.67 -0.97 2.23
C VAL A 22 -15.00 -1.47 2.82
N GLU A 23 -15.20 -2.78 2.87
CA GLU A 23 -16.42 -3.35 3.45
C GLU A 23 -16.52 -3.05 4.95
N ASP A 24 -15.40 -3.20 5.67
CA ASP A 24 -15.36 -2.89 7.08
C ASP A 24 -15.61 -1.40 7.33
N ALA A 25 -15.01 -0.55 6.50
CA ALA A 25 -15.19 0.90 6.61
C ALA A 25 -16.64 1.32 6.36
N ARG A 26 -17.30 0.62 5.43
CA ARG A 26 -18.71 0.90 5.15
C ARG A 26 -19.59 0.67 6.37
N VAL A 27 -19.31 -0.39 7.12
CA VAL A 27 -20.06 -0.73 8.32
C VAL A 27 -19.74 0.23 9.45
N ARG A 28 -18.47 0.60 9.61
CA ARG A 28 -18.03 1.44 10.73
C ARG A 28 -18.18 2.93 10.49
N GLY A 29 -18.38 3.35 9.24
CA GLY A 29 -18.33 4.76 8.91
C GLY A 29 -16.91 5.32 8.92
N ALA A 30 -15.93 4.49 8.59
CA ALA A 30 -14.52 4.90 8.57
C ALA A 30 -14.11 5.40 7.20
N GLU A 31 -12.98 6.12 7.16
CA GLU A 31 -12.32 6.43 5.89
C GLU A 31 -11.19 5.45 5.66
N VAL A 32 -10.84 5.23 4.40
CA VAL A 32 -9.77 4.31 4.02
C VAL A 32 -8.68 5.08 3.31
N ILE A 33 -7.44 4.80 3.69
CA ILE A 33 -6.27 5.31 2.98
C ILE A 33 -5.58 4.13 2.33
N ALA A 34 -5.53 4.13 1.00
CA ALA A 34 -4.82 3.12 0.23
C ALA A 34 -3.40 3.63 0.01
N LEU A 35 -2.45 3.06 0.73
CA LEU A 35 -1.07 3.57 0.77
C LEU A 35 -0.14 2.65 -0.01
N HIS A 36 0.52 3.23 -1.01
CA HIS A 36 1.54 2.55 -1.79
C HIS A 36 2.88 3.21 -1.55
N ALA A 37 3.84 2.44 -1.06
CA ALA A 37 5.20 2.91 -0.87
C ALA A 37 6.02 2.52 -2.10
N TYR A 38 6.87 3.42 -2.54
CA TYR A 38 7.76 3.16 -3.66
C TYR A 38 9.15 3.69 -3.33
N GLU A 39 10.15 3.07 -3.91
CA GLU A 39 11.53 3.52 -3.75
C GLU A 39 12.06 3.91 -5.11
N GLU A 40 12.71 5.06 -5.17
CA GLU A 40 13.33 5.49 -6.41
C GLU A 40 14.62 4.72 -6.62
N PRO A 41 14.83 4.16 -7.83
CA PRO A 41 16.10 3.49 -8.09
C PRO A 41 17.22 4.53 -8.06
N MET A 42 18.29 4.20 -7.36
CA MET A 42 19.48 5.05 -7.36
C MET A 42 20.08 5.03 -8.75
N PRO A 43 20.41 6.21 -9.31
CA PRO A 43 21.16 6.20 -10.57
C PRO A 43 22.49 5.50 -10.36
N ALA A 44 22.86 4.66 -11.30
CA ALA A 44 24.13 3.94 -11.23
C ALA A 44 25.25 4.97 -11.29
N LEU A 45 26.04 5.03 -10.23
CA LEU A 45 27.17 5.95 -10.17
C LEU A 45 28.23 5.64 -11.21
N ASP A 46 28.16 4.46 -11.81
CA ASP A 46 29.13 4.01 -12.81
C ASP A 46 28.72 4.31 -14.24
N ALA A 47 27.68 5.08 -14.43
CA ALA A 47 27.17 5.36 -15.78
C ALA A 47 27.98 6.42 -16.52
N GLY A 48 29.28 6.48 -16.33
CA GLY A 48 30.17 7.35 -17.12
C GLY A 48 29.77 8.83 -17.13
N PRO A 49 30.50 9.67 -17.91
CA PRO A 49 30.15 11.08 -18.04
C PRO A 49 28.83 11.18 -18.79
N ALA A 50 27.81 11.07 -18.09
CA ALA A 50 26.52 10.94 -18.66
C ALA A 50 25.88 12.26 -18.97
N THR A 51 25.00 12.20 -19.90
CA THR A 51 23.95 13.16 -20.08
C THR A 51 23.46 13.65 -18.73
N PRO A 52 23.26 14.95 -18.59
CA PRO A 52 22.71 15.49 -17.35
C PRO A 52 21.39 14.78 -17.04
N LEU A 53 21.35 14.16 -15.88
CA LEU A 53 20.12 13.54 -15.41
C LEU A 53 19.16 14.63 -15.03
N ASP A 54 17.98 14.58 -15.61
CA ASP A 54 16.88 15.44 -15.17
C ASP A 54 16.28 14.82 -13.91
N LEU A 55 17.01 14.96 -12.79
CA LEU A 55 16.58 14.37 -11.54
C LEU A 55 15.18 14.84 -11.08
N PRO A 56 14.87 16.15 -11.16
CA PRO A 56 13.52 16.57 -10.79
C PRO A 56 12.42 15.93 -11.65
N GLY A 57 12.69 15.77 -12.95
CA GLY A 57 11.75 15.14 -13.86
C GLY A 57 11.54 13.66 -13.53
N LEU A 58 12.64 12.96 -13.22
CA LEU A 58 12.56 11.55 -12.82
C LEU A 58 11.79 11.37 -11.50
N VAL A 59 12.06 12.22 -10.53
CA VAL A 59 11.37 12.18 -9.25
C VAL A 59 9.87 12.32 -9.47
N THR A 60 9.47 13.27 -10.31
CA THR A 60 8.05 13.46 -10.63
C THR A 60 7.46 12.25 -11.33
N GLU A 61 8.19 11.65 -12.28
CA GLU A 61 7.71 10.47 -12.99
C GLU A 61 7.49 9.27 -12.07
N PHE A 62 8.41 9.04 -11.15
CA PHE A 62 8.27 7.93 -10.21
C PHE A 62 7.08 8.14 -9.28
N TYR A 63 6.90 9.35 -8.80
CA TYR A 63 5.76 9.66 -7.96
C TYR A 63 4.45 9.49 -8.73
N GLU A 64 4.37 10.03 -9.93
CA GLU A 64 3.15 9.91 -10.74
C GLU A 64 2.83 8.47 -11.09
N GLY A 65 3.85 7.67 -11.39
CA GLY A 65 3.69 6.25 -11.66
C GLY A 65 3.17 5.50 -10.44
N ALA A 66 3.72 5.79 -9.27
CA ALA A 66 3.29 5.17 -8.04
C ALA A 66 1.85 5.58 -7.69
N LEU A 67 1.53 6.84 -7.85
CA LEU A 67 0.17 7.32 -7.59
C LEU A 67 -0.83 6.70 -8.57
N ARG A 68 -0.43 6.55 -9.83
CA ARG A 68 -1.28 5.90 -10.82
C ARG A 68 -1.56 4.45 -10.45
N LEU A 69 -0.53 3.74 -9.97
CA LEU A 69 -0.69 2.35 -9.56
C LEU A 69 -1.74 2.24 -8.45
N VAL A 70 -1.61 3.02 -7.41
CA VAL A 70 -2.54 2.91 -6.28
C VAL A 70 -3.93 3.42 -6.66
N SER A 71 -4.00 4.45 -7.49
CA SER A 71 -5.29 4.97 -7.97
C SER A 71 -6.01 3.94 -8.81
N ASP A 72 -5.28 3.23 -9.69
CA ASP A 72 -5.87 2.18 -10.51
C ASP A 72 -6.38 1.02 -9.65
N VAL A 73 -5.66 0.66 -8.61
CA VAL A 73 -6.12 -0.38 -7.69
C VAL A 73 -7.41 0.06 -6.98
N VAL A 74 -7.46 1.30 -6.53
CA VAL A 74 -8.67 1.83 -5.88
C VAL A 74 -9.85 1.78 -6.86
N ASP A 75 -9.64 2.24 -8.08
CA ASP A 75 -10.69 2.21 -9.10
C ASP A 75 -11.18 0.79 -9.38
N GLU A 76 -10.25 -0.14 -9.47
CA GLU A 76 -10.60 -1.54 -9.72
C GLU A 76 -11.40 -2.15 -8.57
N VAL A 77 -11.00 -1.87 -7.34
CA VAL A 77 -11.60 -2.48 -6.15
C VAL A 77 -12.91 -1.81 -5.77
N VAL A 78 -12.93 -0.48 -5.76
CA VAL A 78 -14.09 0.28 -5.28
C VAL A 78 -15.10 0.51 -6.40
N GLY A 79 -14.63 0.75 -7.60
CA GLY A 79 -15.51 1.03 -8.74
C GLY A 79 -16.35 2.27 -8.50
N ASN A 80 -17.62 2.18 -8.90
CA ASN A 80 -18.56 3.30 -8.79
C ASN A 80 -19.45 3.23 -7.55
N ALA A 81 -19.30 2.21 -6.73
CA ALA A 81 -20.14 2.00 -5.57
C ALA A 81 -19.56 2.70 -4.35
N VAL A 82 -19.58 4.02 -4.36
CA VAL A 82 -18.85 4.79 -3.36
C VAL A 82 -19.73 5.27 -2.24
N THR A 83 -19.80 4.52 -1.16
CA THR A 83 -20.29 5.03 0.10
C THR A 83 -19.15 5.19 1.10
N VAL A 84 -17.92 4.85 0.69
CA VAL A 84 -16.74 4.93 1.54
C VAL A 84 -15.74 5.86 0.88
N ASN A 85 -15.15 6.73 1.67
CA ASN A 85 -14.11 7.63 1.18
C ASN A 85 -12.77 6.87 1.18
N VAL A 86 -12.23 6.63 0.00
CA VAL A 86 -10.94 5.95 -0.16
C VAL A 86 -9.96 6.89 -0.82
N ALA A 87 -8.89 7.23 -0.12
CA ALA A 87 -7.87 8.15 -0.62
C ALA A 87 -6.63 7.35 -1.06
N PRO A 88 -6.26 7.42 -2.36
CA PRO A 88 -5.01 6.81 -2.82
C PRO A 88 -3.84 7.72 -2.48
N ILE A 89 -2.81 7.15 -1.87
CA ILE A 89 -1.61 7.90 -1.46
C ILE A 89 -0.37 7.12 -1.86
N ALA A 90 0.59 7.82 -2.48
CA ALA A 90 1.89 7.26 -2.81
C ALA A 90 2.95 7.96 -1.97
N VAL A 91 3.86 7.19 -1.41
CA VAL A 91 4.92 7.70 -0.53
C VAL A 91 6.27 7.12 -0.96
N GLU A 92 7.28 7.97 -1.08
CA GLU A 92 8.64 7.49 -1.35
C GLU A 92 9.26 7.00 -0.05
N GLU A 93 9.21 5.70 0.16
CA GLU A 93 9.71 5.08 1.37
C GLU A 93 9.68 3.57 1.19
N THR A 94 10.39 2.84 2.05
CA THR A 94 10.19 1.39 2.09
C THR A 94 8.78 1.08 2.56
N PRO A 95 8.17 -0.01 2.08
CA PRO A 95 6.80 -0.35 2.49
C PRO A 95 6.63 -0.48 4.00
N THR A 96 7.57 -1.15 4.65
CA THR A 96 7.50 -1.35 6.10
C THR A 96 7.49 -0.02 6.84
N LYS A 97 8.44 0.86 6.51
CA LYS A 97 8.54 2.14 7.20
C LYS A 97 7.30 3.01 6.94
N ALA A 98 6.85 3.05 5.70
CA ALA A 98 5.67 3.84 5.34
C ALA A 98 4.45 3.40 6.14
N LEU A 99 4.24 2.10 6.25
CA LEU A 99 3.08 1.56 6.96
C LEU A 99 3.20 1.74 8.46
N LEU A 100 4.40 1.55 9.02
CA LEU A 100 4.60 1.78 10.44
C LEU A 100 4.40 3.24 10.82
N ASP A 101 4.89 4.15 9.98
CA ASP A 101 4.66 5.59 10.22
C ASP A 101 3.17 5.93 10.14
N ALA A 102 2.47 5.39 9.14
CA ALA A 102 1.05 5.64 8.98
C ALA A 102 0.21 5.05 10.12
N SER A 103 0.69 3.96 10.73
CA SER A 103 -0.05 3.32 11.81
C SER A 103 -0.19 4.20 13.04
N ARG A 104 0.65 5.21 13.18
CA ARG A 104 0.59 6.10 14.33
C ARG A 104 -0.67 6.95 14.37
N ASP A 105 -1.22 7.23 13.19
CA ASP A 105 -2.44 8.04 13.07
C ASP A 105 -3.64 7.23 12.61
N ALA A 106 -3.50 5.92 12.53
CA ALA A 106 -4.56 5.05 12.06
C ALA A 106 -5.22 4.33 13.23
N ASP A 107 -6.46 3.95 13.04
CA ASP A 107 -7.18 3.12 14.00
C ASP A 107 -7.05 1.64 13.66
N LEU A 108 -6.72 1.34 12.42
CA LEU A 108 -6.50 -0.02 11.96
C LEU A 108 -5.57 0.00 10.75
N LEU A 109 -4.63 -0.92 10.73
CA LEU A 109 -3.74 -1.14 9.58
C LEU A 109 -4.09 -2.50 8.98
N VAL A 110 -4.36 -2.54 7.68
CA VAL A 110 -4.71 -3.77 6.97
C VAL A 110 -3.65 -4.06 5.92
N VAL A 111 -3.12 -5.25 5.94
CA VAL A 111 -2.12 -5.69 4.95
C VAL A 111 -2.47 -7.09 4.47
N GLY A 112 -2.02 -7.43 3.27
CA GLY A 112 -2.10 -8.80 2.79
C GLY A 112 -1.08 -9.65 3.51
N SER A 113 -1.30 -10.95 3.52
CA SER A 113 -0.39 -11.86 4.20
C SER A 113 0.96 -11.97 3.49
N HIS A 114 1.00 -11.68 2.19
CA HIS A 114 2.24 -11.73 1.42
C HIS A 114 2.08 -10.81 0.20
N GLY A 115 3.23 -10.34 -0.33
CA GLY A 115 3.24 -9.57 -1.56
C GLY A 115 3.55 -10.44 -2.76
N HIS A 116 4.17 -9.84 -3.77
CA HIS A 116 4.55 -10.56 -4.98
C HIS A 116 5.55 -11.68 -4.69
N GLY A 117 5.37 -12.79 -5.35
CA GLY A 117 6.34 -13.88 -5.33
C GLY A 117 6.28 -14.81 -4.14
N LEU A 118 5.47 -14.50 -3.13
CA LEU A 118 5.33 -15.36 -1.98
C LEU A 118 3.99 -16.07 -2.01
N SER A 119 3.99 -17.30 -1.62
CA SER A 119 2.77 -18.09 -1.52
C SER A 119 2.91 -19.05 -0.33
N GLY A 120 1.79 -19.59 0.10
CA GLY A 120 1.79 -20.58 1.15
C GLY A 120 1.49 -20.02 2.53
N LEU A 121 2.07 -20.63 3.53
CA LEU A 121 1.69 -20.41 4.92
C LEU A 121 2.47 -19.30 5.63
N LEU A 122 3.58 -18.87 5.03
CA LEU A 122 4.45 -17.88 5.67
C LEU A 122 3.96 -16.46 5.39
N LEU A 123 4.06 -15.63 6.39
CA LEU A 123 3.79 -14.20 6.21
C LEU A 123 4.95 -13.55 5.47
N GLY A 124 4.63 -12.55 4.64
CA GLY A 124 5.65 -11.74 4.01
C GLY A 124 6.37 -10.87 5.03
N SER A 125 7.50 -10.31 4.63
CA SER A 125 8.31 -9.48 5.53
C SER A 125 7.55 -8.24 5.99
N VAL A 126 6.80 -7.61 5.10
CA VAL A 126 6.05 -6.39 5.44
C VAL A 126 4.95 -6.70 6.46
N SER A 127 4.17 -7.77 6.22
CA SER A 127 3.09 -8.13 7.13
C SER A 127 3.63 -8.53 8.51
N LEU A 128 4.75 -9.23 8.54
CA LEU A 128 5.36 -9.65 9.79
C LEU A 128 5.86 -8.45 10.58
N GLU A 129 6.57 -7.52 9.92
CA GLU A 129 7.08 -6.32 10.59
C GLU A 129 5.94 -5.43 11.09
N CYS A 130 4.89 -5.31 10.32
CA CYS A 130 3.72 -4.54 10.75
C CYS A 130 3.07 -5.18 11.97
N ALA A 131 2.93 -6.51 11.97
CA ALA A 131 2.33 -7.21 13.10
C ALA A 131 3.14 -7.01 14.37
N GLN A 132 4.46 -6.91 14.26
CA GLN A 132 5.33 -6.78 15.42
C GLN A 132 5.46 -5.33 15.93
N HIS A 133 5.38 -4.36 15.05
CA HIS A 133 5.81 -3.00 15.39
C HIS A 133 4.79 -1.89 15.16
N ALA A 134 3.64 -2.17 14.57
CA ALA A 134 2.66 -1.12 14.30
C ALA A 134 2.14 -0.49 15.60
N ALA A 135 1.80 0.79 15.52
CA ALA A 135 1.28 1.54 16.66
C ALA A 135 -0.24 1.37 16.85
N CYS A 136 -0.90 0.66 15.94
CA CYS A 136 -2.34 0.40 16.00
C CYS A 136 -2.59 -1.08 15.75
N PRO A 137 -3.83 -1.56 15.95
CA PRO A 137 -4.17 -2.93 15.58
C PRO A 137 -3.90 -3.21 14.12
N VAL A 138 -3.45 -4.43 13.83
CA VAL A 138 -3.12 -4.86 12.47
C VAL A 138 -3.99 -6.05 12.12
N LEU A 139 -4.64 -5.95 10.96
CA LEU A 139 -5.36 -7.08 10.38
C LEU A 139 -4.57 -7.60 9.19
N ILE A 140 -4.23 -8.86 9.23
CA ILE A 140 -3.54 -9.51 8.12
C ILE A 140 -4.56 -10.32 7.35
N HIS A 141 -4.83 -9.89 6.12
CA HIS A 141 -5.80 -10.55 5.26
C HIS A 141 -5.11 -11.68 4.51
N ARG A 142 -5.59 -12.89 4.69
CA ARG A 142 -4.92 -14.06 4.12
C ARG A 142 -5.42 -14.42 2.73
N GLY A 143 -6.21 -13.55 2.15
CA GLY A 143 -6.72 -13.75 0.82
C GLY A 143 -7.90 -14.69 0.77
N SER A 144 -8.38 -14.94 -0.44
CA SER A 144 -9.47 -15.88 -0.65
C SER A 144 -8.96 -17.28 -0.43
N THR A 145 -9.56 -18.01 0.49
CA THR A 145 -9.17 -19.38 0.79
C THR A 145 -10.13 -20.37 0.15
N SER A 146 -10.77 -19.96 -0.90
CA SER A 146 -11.69 -20.85 -1.60
C SER A 146 -10.88 -21.95 -2.29
N GLN A 147 -10.98 -23.13 -1.83
CA GLN A 147 -10.42 -24.31 -2.45
C GLN A 147 -11.29 -25.49 -2.14
#